data_477240634c7206f162e9f006065a20c8
#
_entry.id   477240634c7206f162e9f006065a20c8
#
_cell.length_a   1.000
_cell.length_b   1.000
_cell.length_c   1.000
_cell.angle_alpha   90.00
_cell.angle_beta   90.00
_cell.angle_gamma   90.00
#
_symmetry.space_group_name_H-M   'P 1'
#
loop_
_entity.id
_entity.type
_entity.pdbx_description
1 polymer ?
#
loop_
_entity_poly.entity_id
_entity_poly.type
_entity_poly.pdbx_seq_one_letter_code
_entity_poly.pdbx_strand_id
1 'polypeptide(L)'
;EEMIKQWIMENIPDFNTKIHTEEDMKIKVLLPYLRSLGYVDEELRFENGIDVQIGTKKTKVYSDIEVIINGKVEMVIDAKRPRKALAEKDLLQAVSYAKLIDTPQAMYGVVCNGIDCVVTDTYTGRRTVEIPTKPQLLRAIDKAKKPIMKEVDIREVESVLFTLHNSKELYKVIQDSKDV
;
A
#
# COMPACT_ATOMS: atom_id res chain seq x y z
N GLU A 1 17.39 -1.85 16.07
CA GLU A 1 16.88 -0.47 16.29
C GLU A 1 16.18 0.01 15.04
N GLU A 2 15.03 0.63 15.21
CA GLU A 2 14.26 1.13 14.06
C GLU A 2 15.05 2.26 13.37
N MET A 3 15.32 2.13 12.08
CA MET A 3 16.16 3.05 11.31
C MET A 3 15.68 4.50 11.36
N ILE A 4 14.37 4.76 11.38
CA ILE A 4 13.83 6.12 11.49
C ILE A 4 14.13 6.76 12.85
N LYS A 5 14.08 6.00 13.95
CA LYS A 5 14.45 6.50 15.29
C LYS A 5 15.90 6.91 15.35
N GLN A 6 16.78 6.08 14.82
CA GLN A 6 18.21 6.40 14.78
C GLN A 6 18.45 7.64 13.91
N TRP A 7 17.83 7.71 12.75
CA TRP A 7 17.94 8.87 11.88
C TRP A 7 17.46 10.16 12.56
N ILE A 8 16.32 10.12 13.29
CA ILE A 8 15.80 11.26 14.06
C ILE A 8 16.81 11.70 15.13
N MET A 9 17.38 10.77 15.88
CA MET A 9 18.36 11.08 16.92
C MET A 9 19.61 11.78 16.35
N GLU A 10 20.04 11.38 15.16
CA GLU A 10 21.21 11.93 14.50
C GLU A 10 20.95 13.29 13.83
N ASN A 11 19.75 13.47 13.24
CA ASN A 11 19.44 14.62 12.38
C ASN A 11 18.51 15.66 13.03
N ILE A 12 17.73 15.28 14.05
CA ILE A 12 16.79 16.16 14.74
C ILE A 12 16.96 16.05 16.26
N PRO A 13 18.07 16.53 16.83
CA PRO A 13 18.35 16.39 18.28
C PRO A 13 17.25 17.03 19.14
N ASP A 14 16.58 18.07 18.64
CA ASP A 14 15.50 18.77 19.32
C ASP A 14 14.10 18.24 18.96
N PHE A 15 13.99 16.99 18.53
CA PHE A 15 12.73 16.38 18.05
C PHE A 15 11.56 16.65 19.00
N ASN A 16 11.75 16.39 20.30
CA ASN A 16 10.70 16.54 21.30
C ASN A 16 10.20 17.98 21.52
N THR A 17 11.02 18.97 21.17
CA THR A 17 10.71 20.40 21.34
C THR A 17 10.27 21.08 20.05
N LYS A 18 10.52 20.47 18.90
CA LYS A 18 10.26 21.07 17.58
C LYS A 18 9.16 20.36 16.78
N ILE A 19 8.84 19.12 17.12
CA ILE A 19 7.87 18.31 16.38
C ILE A 19 6.66 18.04 17.27
N HIS A 20 5.53 18.67 16.94
CA HIS A 20 4.31 18.60 17.75
C HIS A 20 3.07 18.19 16.95
N THR A 21 3.04 18.49 15.67
CA THR A 21 1.88 18.28 14.79
C THR A 21 2.15 17.19 13.75
N GLU A 22 1.08 16.74 13.07
CA GLU A 22 1.20 15.86 11.90
C GLU A 22 1.92 16.57 10.76
N GLU A 23 1.70 17.88 10.59
CA GLU A 23 2.41 18.69 9.61
C GLU A 23 3.91 18.79 9.91
N ASP A 24 4.29 18.98 11.17
CA ASP A 24 5.72 18.94 11.57
C ASP A 24 6.33 17.58 11.22
N MET A 25 5.62 16.48 11.52
CA MET A 25 6.06 15.12 11.20
C MET A 25 6.27 14.97 9.69
N LYS A 26 5.32 15.41 8.89
CA LYS A 26 5.37 15.32 7.43
C LYS A 26 6.56 16.09 6.86
N ILE A 27 6.68 17.37 7.19
CA ILE A 27 7.65 18.28 6.54
C ILE A 27 9.04 18.20 7.15
N LYS A 28 9.15 18.11 8.50
CA LYS A 28 10.44 18.19 9.19
C LYS A 28 11.07 16.82 9.44
N VAL A 29 10.31 15.73 9.37
CA VAL A 29 10.80 14.38 9.66
C VAL A 29 10.70 13.49 8.43
N LEU A 30 9.47 13.18 7.97
CA LEU A 30 9.25 12.18 6.92
C LEU A 30 9.86 12.62 5.59
N LEU A 31 9.68 13.86 5.16
CA LEU A 31 10.23 14.35 3.90
C LEU A 31 11.77 14.25 3.84
N PRO A 32 12.54 14.81 4.81
CA PRO A 32 13.99 14.65 4.77
C PRO A 32 14.44 13.19 4.99
N TYR A 33 13.68 12.40 5.76
CA TYR A 33 13.97 10.98 5.92
C TYR A 33 13.80 10.20 4.59
N LEU A 34 12.71 10.43 3.85
CA LEU A 34 12.49 9.81 2.54
C LEU A 34 13.61 10.17 1.55
N ARG A 35 14.07 11.42 1.55
CA ARG A 35 15.24 11.83 0.76
C ARG A 35 16.49 11.04 1.14
N SER A 36 16.72 10.79 2.42
CA SER A 36 17.84 9.96 2.88
C SER A 36 17.72 8.50 2.45
N LEU A 37 16.51 8.01 2.19
CA LEU A 37 16.24 6.67 1.65
C LEU A 37 16.39 6.58 0.11
N GLY A 38 16.73 7.70 -0.55
CA GLY A 38 17.01 7.78 -1.98
C GLY A 38 15.84 8.24 -2.86
N TYR A 39 14.73 8.66 -2.28
CA TYR A 39 13.63 9.25 -3.03
C TYR A 39 13.96 10.71 -3.41
N VAL A 40 13.54 11.12 -4.59
CA VAL A 40 13.69 12.51 -5.08
C VAL A 40 12.36 13.25 -5.00
N ASP A 41 12.39 14.58 -4.98
CA ASP A 41 11.19 15.40 -4.74
C ASP A 41 10.11 15.21 -5.82
N GLU A 42 10.49 14.92 -7.06
CA GLU A 42 9.60 14.63 -8.17
C GLU A 42 8.81 13.30 -7.97
N GLU A 43 9.30 12.43 -7.10
CA GLU A 43 8.66 11.17 -6.73
C GLU A 43 7.74 11.32 -5.51
N LEU A 44 7.67 12.49 -4.89
CA LEU A 44 6.89 12.76 -3.70
C LEU A 44 5.73 13.71 -4.02
N ARG A 45 4.52 13.28 -3.69
CA ARG A 45 3.29 14.09 -3.82
C ARG A 45 2.63 14.22 -2.46
N PHE A 46 2.14 15.42 -2.15
CA PHE A 46 1.57 15.74 -0.85
C PHE A 46 0.06 15.96 -0.94
N GLU A 47 -0.65 15.60 0.14
CA GLU A 47 -2.07 15.93 0.38
C GLU A 47 -2.99 15.59 -0.80
N ASN A 48 -2.82 14.43 -1.37
CA ASN A 48 -3.69 13.98 -2.43
C ASN A 48 -4.93 13.28 -1.86
N GLY A 49 -6.10 13.60 -2.42
CA GLY A 49 -7.37 12.99 -2.04
C GLY A 49 -7.99 12.23 -3.19
N ILE A 50 -8.51 11.03 -2.90
CA ILE A 50 -9.32 10.26 -3.85
C ILE A 50 -10.79 10.27 -3.43
N ASP A 51 -11.67 10.35 -4.42
CA ASP A 51 -13.10 10.19 -4.20
C ASP A 51 -13.45 8.71 -4.12
N VAL A 52 -14.00 8.30 -2.98
CA VAL A 52 -14.45 6.93 -2.75
C VAL A 52 -15.95 6.91 -2.59
N GLN A 53 -16.63 6.03 -3.32
CA GLN A 53 -18.06 5.82 -3.19
C GLN A 53 -18.32 4.59 -2.31
N ILE A 54 -19.01 4.81 -1.19
CA ILE A 54 -19.44 3.74 -0.28
C ILE A 54 -20.97 3.71 -0.32
N GLY A 55 -21.53 2.78 -1.06
CA GLY A 55 -22.97 2.76 -1.36
C GLY A 55 -23.38 4.01 -2.13
N THR A 56 -24.30 4.82 -1.57
CA THR A 56 -24.76 6.10 -2.15
C THR A 56 -23.94 7.30 -1.69
N LYS A 57 -23.06 7.14 -0.70
CA LYS A 57 -22.28 8.24 -0.10
C LYS A 57 -20.93 8.38 -0.80
N LYS A 58 -20.64 9.57 -1.29
CA LYS A 58 -19.30 9.98 -1.75
C LYS A 58 -18.52 10.56 -0.57
N THR A 59 -17.29 10.14 -0.40
CA THR A 59 -16.36 10.67 0.59
C THR A 59 -14.98 10.81 -0.02
N LYS A 60 -14.18 11.76 0.49
CA LYS A 60 -12.77 11.87 0.12
C LYS A 60 -11.90 11.23 1.18
N VAL A 61 -10.96 10.45 0.76
CA VAL A 61 -9.89 9.88 1.59
C VAL A 61 -8.58 10.52 1.14
N TYR A 62 -7.75 10.93 2.09
CA TYR A 62 -6.51 11.63 1.84
C TYR A 62 -5.32 10.80 2.33
N SER A 63 -4.19 10.92 1.62
CA SER A 63 -2.88 10.54 2.13
C SER A 63 -2.04 11.80 2.37
N ASP A 64 -1.15 11.74 3.34
CA ASP A 64 -0.24 12.86 3.60
C ASP A 64 0.89 12.92 2.57
N ILE A 65 1.49 11.77 2.27
CA ILE A 65 2.58 11.65 1.28
C ILE A 65 2.33 10.42 0.41
N GLU A 66 2.50 10.60 -0.88
CA GLU A 66 2.51 9.52 -1.86
C GLU A 66 3.89 9.43 -2.54
N VAL A 67 4.42 8.22 -2.62
CA VAL A 67 5.65 7.93 -3.36
C VAL A 67 5.30 7.37 -4.72
N ILE A 68 5.76 8.07 -5.77
CA ILE A 68 5.44 7.78 -7.16
C ILE A 68 6.69 7.23 -7.84
N ILE A 69 6.59 6.05 -8.41
CA ILE A 69 7.63 5.41 -9.20
C ILE A 69 7.12 5.16 -10.60
N ASN A 70 7.81 5.70 -11.59
CA ASN A 70 7.43 5.60 -13.01
C ASN A 70 5.97 6.02 -13.28
N GLY A 71 5.54 7.12 -12.66
CA GLY A 71 4.20 7.69 -12.84
C GLY A 71 3.09 6.98 -12.07
N LYS A 72 3.41 5.98 -11.24
CA LYS A 72 2.47 5.21 -10.46
C LYS A 72 2.72 5.36 -8.96
N VAL A 73 1.66 5.49 -8.16
CA VAL A 73 1.77 5.47 -6.70
C VAL A 73 2.10 4.06 -6.24
N GLU A 74 3.23 3.91 -5.55
CA GLU A 74 3.72 2.62 -5.05
C GLU A 74 3.79 2.56 -3.52
N MET A 75 3.74 3.70 -2.84
CA MET A 75 3.66 3.75 -1.39
C MET A 75 2.85 4.98 -0.96
N VAL A 76 2.00 4.81 0.03
CA VAL A 76 1.26 5.90 0.68
C VAL A 76 1.65 5.97 2.15
N ILE A 77 1.82 7.18 2.67
CA ILE A 77 2.26 7.41 4.04
C ILE A 77 1.26 8.34 4.72
N ASP A 78 0.77 7.91 5.85
CA ASP A 78 -0.08 8.66 6.77
C ASP A 78 0.76 9.06 7.98
N ALA A 79 1.00 10.36 8.14
CA ALA A 79 1.75 10.93 9.24
C ALA A 79 0.86 11.10 10.45
N LYS A 80 1.34 10.72 11.61
CA LYS A 80 0.66 10.98 12.89
C LYS A 80 1.55 11.85 13.77
N ARG A 81 0.93 12.71 14.57
CA ARG A 81 1.68 13.52 15.54
C ARG A 81 2.51 12.64 16.46
N PRO A 82 3.68 13.10 16.93
CA PRO A 82 4.49 12.39 17.91
C PRO A 82 3.68 11.97 19.13
N ARG A 83 4.01 10.81 19.70
CA ARG A 83 3.36 10.25 20.91
C ARG A 83 1.89 9.82 20.75
N LYS A 84 1.28 10.01 19.57
CA LYS A 84 -0.01 9.38 19.28
C LYS A 84 0.23 7.89 19.04
N ALA A 85 -0.37 7.02 19.84
CA ALA A 85 -0.35 5.58 19.56
C ALA A 85 -0.96 5.29 18.20
N LEU A 86 -0.31 4.44 17.41
CA LEU A 86 -0.84 3.99 16.13
C LEU A 86 -1.96 2.97 16.38
N ALA A 87 -3.18 3.31 15.98
CA ALA A 87 -4.33 2.43 16.15
C ALA A 87 -4.55 1.56 14.90
N GLU A 88 -5.12 0.38 15.08
CA GLU A 88 -5.44 -0.53 13.96
C GLU A 88 -6.25 0.16 12.85
N LYS A 89 -7.18 1.05 13.22
CA LYS A 89 -7.95 1.85 12.26
C LYS A 89 -7.08 2.73 11.36
N ASP A 90 -5.99 3.31 11.90
CA ASP A 90 -5.06 4.15 11.13
C ASP A 90 -4.32 3.29 10.10
N LEU A 91 -3.90 2.08 10.49
CA LEU A 91 -3.24 1.11 9.61
C LEU A 91 -4.17 0.63 8.49
N LEU A 92 -5.40 0.27 8.83
CA LEU A 92 -6.41 -0.17 7.85
C LEU A 92 -6.77 0.96 6.87
N GLN A 93 -6.82 2.20 7.34
CA GLN A 93 -7.08 3.37 6.48
C GLN A 93 -5.96 3.55 5.45
N ALA A 94 -4.70 3.53 5.88
CA ALA A 94 -3.55 3.66 4.97
C ALA A 94 -3.50 2.52 3.94
N VAL A 95 -3.75 1.28 4.37
CA VAL A 95 -3.81 0.11 3.46
C VAL A 95 -4.96 0.22 2.47
N SER A 96 -6.14 0.64 2.93
CA SER A 96 -7.31 0.82 2.07
C SER A 96 -7.05 1.89 1.02
N TYR A 97 -6.44 3.01 1.40
CA TYR A 97 -6.03 4.05 0.46
C TYR A 97 -5.03 3.51 -0.56
N ALA A 98 -3.99 2.82 -0.10
CA ALA A 98 -2.97 2.23 -0.97
C ALA A 98 -3.54 1.23 -2.00
N LYS A 99 -4.61 0.52 -1.63
CA LYS A 99 -5.31 -0.41 -2.53
C LYS A 99 -6.19 0.29 -3.56
N LEU A 100 -6.67 1.49 -3.27
CA LEU A 100 -7.65 2.21 -4.09
C LEU A 100 -7.02 3.29 -4.98
N ILE A 101 -5.83 3.78 -4.65
CA ILE A 101 -5.24 4.96 -5.28
C ILE A 101 -4.86 4.73 -6.75
N ASP A 102 -4.49 3.50 -7.11
CA ASP A 102 -4.02 3.17 -8.44
C ASP A 102 -4.34 1.72 -8.84
N THR A 103 -4.18 1.40 -10.12
CA THR A 103 -4.35 0.03 -10.65
C THR A 103 -3.12 -0.35 -11.47
N PRO A 104 -2.42 -1.44 -11.11
CA PRO A 104 -2.54 -2.23 -9.87
C PRO A 104 -2.25 -1.41 -8.61
N GLN A 105 -2.71 -1.89 -7.46
CA GLN A 105 -2.60 -1.20 -6.17
C GLN A 105 -1.16 -0.83 -5.81
N ALA A 106 -0.98 0.19 -4.95
CA ALA A 106 0.32 0.53 -4.40
C ALA A 106 0.89 -0.62 -3.55
N MET A 107 2.22 -0.75 -3.51
CA MET A 107 2.90 -1.83 -2.77
C MET A 107 2.70 -1.72 -1.26
N TYR A 108 2.76 -0.51 -0.70
CA TYR A 108 2.80 -0.31 0.74
C TYR A 108 1.84 0.79 1.21
N GLY A 109 1.18 0.51 2.34
CA GLY A 109 0.54 1.51 3.19
C GLY A 109 1.35 1.69 4.46
N VAL A 110 1.71 2.94 4.78
CA VAL A 110 2.58 3.28 5.91
C VAL A 110 1.86 4.23 6.85
N VAL A 111 1.99 3.99 8.16
CA VAL A 111 1.59 4.93 9.20
C VAL A 111 2.80 5.18 10.09
N CYS A 112 3.14 6.44 10.35
CA CYS A 112 4.34 6.78 11.10
C CYS A 112 4.12 8.01 12.00
N ASN A 113 4.55 7.91 13.27
CA ASN A 113 4.56 9.02 14.23
C ASN A 113 5.99 9.46 14.64
N GLY A 114 7.01 8.93 13.93
CA GLY A 114 8.43 9.19 14.20
C GLY A 114 9.03 8.35 15.32
N ILE A 115 8.22 7.77 16.21
CA ILE A 115 8.66 6.83 17.24
C ILE A 115 8.37 5.40 16.76
N ASP A 116 7.15 5.19 16.29
CA ASP A 116 6.68 3.94 15.71
C ASP A 116 6.36 4.16 14.24
N CYS A 117 6.72 3.18 13.43
CA CYS A 117 6.40 3.13 12.02
C CYS A 117 5.88 1.74 11.69
N VAL A 118 4.74 1.67 11.01
CA VAL A 118 4.17 0.40 10.53
C VAL A 118 4.02 0.48 9.03
N VAL A 119 4.66 -0.44 8.35
CA VAL A 119 4.65 -0.59 6.89
C VAL A 119 3.90 -1.88 6.57
N THR A 120 2.79 -1.78 5.87
CA THR A 120 1.98 -2.94 5.48
C THR A 120 2.11 -3.19 3.98
N ASP A 121 2.55 -4.37 3.62
CA ASP A 121 2.50 -4.88 2.24
C ASP A 121 1.03 -5.12 1.86
N THR A 122 0.55 -4.45 0.82
CA THR A 122 -0.86 -4.49 0.42
C THR A 122 -1.28 -5.80 -0.24
N TYR A 123 -0.32 -6.56 -0.77
CA TYR A 123 -0.57 -7.85 -1.43
C TYR A 123 -0.59 -9.01 -0.44
N THR A 124 0.30 -8.99 0.55
CA THR A 124 0.46 -10.09 1.51
C THR A 124 -0.15 -9.81 2.88
N GLY A 125 -0.39 -8.54 3.21
CA GLY A 125 -0.79 -8.10 4.54
C GLY A 125 0.33 -8.13 5.59
N ARG A 126 1.55 -8.50 5.18
CA ARG A 126 2.70 -8.54 6.09
C ARG A 126 3.05 -7.14 6.56
N ARG A 127 3.32 -7.02 7.86
CA ARG A 127 3.73 -5.76 8.51
C ARG A 127 5.21 -5.78 8.87
N THR A 128 5.87 -4.65 8.67
CA THR A 128 7.24 -4.38 9.10
C THR A 128 7.30 -2.99 9.74
N VAL A 129 8.44 -2.63 10.32
CA VAL A 129 8.62 -1.35 11.03
C VAL A 129 9.52 -0.37 10.28
N GLU A 130 10.01 -0.75 9.10
CA GLU A 130 10.96 0.06 8.33
C GLU A 130 10.37 0.49 7.00
N ILE A 131 10.40 1.79 6.72
CA ILE A 131 10.07 2.33 5.41
C ILE A 131 11.16 1.84 4.43
N PRO A 132 10.80 1.20 3.31
CA PRO A 132 11.78 0.69 2.37
C PRO A 132 12.59 1.82 1.75
N THR A 133 13.88 1.60 1.54
CA THR A 133 14.69 2.46 0.68
C THR A 133 14.18 2.37 -0.76
N LYS A 134 14.49 3.38 -1.58
CA LYS A 134 14.11 3.35 -3.00
C LYS A 134 14.58 2.09 -3.72
N PRO A 135 15.82 1.59 -3.57
CA PRO A 135 16.23 0.31 -4.16
C PRO A 135 15.43 -0.89 -3.66
N GLN A 136 15.02 -0.90 -2.38
CA GLN A 136 14.17 -1.98 -1.83
C GLN A 136 12.76 -1.93 -2.42
N LEU A 137 12.17 -0.73 -2.55
CA LEU A 137 10.87 -0.55 -3.17
C LEU A 137 10.88 -1.01 -4.63
N LEU A 138 11.89 -0.61 -5.40
CA LEU A 138 12.04 -1.04 -6.80
C LEU A 138 12.13 -2.57 -6.93
N ARG A 139 12.90 -3.24 -6.06
CA ARG A 139 12.96 -4.71 -6.03
C ARG A 139 11.62 -5.36 -5.68
N ALA A 140 10.87 -4.75 -4.74
CA ALA A 140 9.55 -5.25 -4.36
C ALA A 140 8.54 -5.12 -5.52
N ILE A 141 8.56 -3.99 -6.24
CA ILE A 141 7.74 -3.76 -7.42
C ILE A 141 8.06 -4.79 -8.51
N ASP A 142 9.34 -4.99 -8.82
CA ASP A 142 9.77 -5.96 -9.83
C ASP A 142 9.34 -7.39 -9.47
N LYS A 143 9.45 -7.74 -8.19
CA LYS A 143 9.00 -9.06 -7.71
C LYS A 143 7.49 -9.24 -7.81
N ALA A 144 6.70 -8.20 -7.51
CA ALA A 144 5.25 -8.23 -7.60
C ALA A 144 4.74 -8.22 -9.05
N LYS A 145 5.46 -7.53 -9.96
CA LYS A 145 5.13 -7.44 -11.39
C LYS A 145 5.62 -8.64 -12.20
N LYS A 146 6.57 -9.42 -11.68
CA LYS A 146 6.81 -10.73 -12.29
C LYS A 146 5.52 -11.49 -12.18
N PRO A 147 4.85 -11.82 -13.30
CA PRO A 147 3.75 -12.75 -13.23
C PRO A 147 4.30 -13.93 -12.45
N ILE A 148 3.53 -14.42 -11.49
CA ILE A 148 3.71 -15.77 -11.00
C ILE A 148 3.41 -16.62 -12.24
N MET A 149 4.38 -16.73 -13.13
CA MET A 149 4.48 -17.85 -14.03
C MET A 149 4.91 -19.04 -13.13
N LYS A 150 4.00 -19.46 -12.27
CA LYS A 150 3.77 -20.89 -12.19
C LYS A 150 3.61 -21.27 -13.64
N GLU A 151 4.46 -22.15 -14.12
CA GLU A 151 4.09 -22.96 -15.27
C GLU A 151 2.70 -23.46 -14.93
N VAL A 152 1.70 -22.73 -15.44
CA VAL A 152 0.34 -23.19 -15.40
C VAL A 152 0.44 -24.36 -16.36
N ASP A 153 0.44 -25.57 -15.79
CA ASP A 153 0.44 -26.77 -16.62
C ASP A 153 -0.79 -26.60 -17.51
N ILE A 154 -0.52 -26.38 -18.80
CA ILE A 154 -1.56 -26.17 -19.82
C ILE A 154 -2.62 -27.25 -19.68
N ARG A 155 -2.22 -28.47 -19.27
CA ARG A 155 -3.08 -29.60 -18.96
C ARG A 155 -4.04 -29.34 -17.79
N GLU A 156 -3.61 -28.62 -16.74
CA GLU A 156 -4.50 -28.21 -15.62
C GLU A 156 -5.56 -27.22 -16.11
N VAL A 157 -5.17 -26.24 -16.93
CA VAL A 157 -6.12 -25.27 -17.51
C VAL A 157 -7.08 -25.96 -18.46
N GLU A 158 -6.60 -26.84 -19.32
CA GLU A 158 -7.43 -27.64 -20.23
C GLU A 158 -8.40 -28.53 -19.44
N SER A 159 -7.96 -29.16 -18.35
CA SER A 159 -8.80 -29.96 -17.47
C SER A 159 -9.90 -29.13 -16.81
N VAL A 160 -9.59 -27.93 -16.30
CA VAL A 160 -10.57 -27.03 -15.67
C VAL A 160 -11.55 -26.51 -16.71
N LEU A 161 -11.09 -26.14 -17.91
CA LEU A 161 -11.96 -25.69 -19.00
C LEU A 161 -12.88 -26.80 -19.50
N PHE A 162 -12.37 -28.03 -19.60
CA PHE A 162 -13.16 -29.21 -19.96
C PHE A 162 -14.23 -29.51 -18.91
N THR A 163 -13.89 -29.43 -17.63
CA THR A 163 -14.84 -29.62 -16.52
C THR A 163 -15.92 -28.55 -16.51
N LEU A 164 -15.56 -27.28 -16.76
CA LEU A 164 -16.52 -26.18 -16.87
C LEU A 164 -17.43 -26.30 -18.07
N HIS A 165 -16.91 -26.78 -19.20
CA HIS A 165 -17.71 -27.03 -20.42
C HIS A 165 -18.72 -28.12 -20.16
N ASN A 166 -18.31 -29.27 -19.63
CA ASN A 166 -19.19 -30.39 -19.29
C ASN A 166 -20.24 -30.03 -18.23
N SER A 167 -19.88 -29.17 -17.26
CA SER A 167 -20.82 -28.68 -16.25
C SER A 167 -21.93 -27.81 -16.86
N LYS A 168 -21.61 -27.00 -17.87
CA LYS A 168 -22.60 -26.20 -18.60
C LYS A 168 -23.53 -27.06 -19.44
N GLU A 169 -23.01 -28.10 -20.09
CA GLU A 169 -23.80 -29.05 -20.85
C GLU A 169 -24.73 -29.85 -19.94
N LEU A 170 -24.22 -30.33 -18.80
CA LEU A 170 -25.03 -31.05 -17.81
C LEU A 170 -26.15 -30.16 -17.24
N TYR A 171 -25.88 -28.87 -16.99
CA TYR A 171 -26.88 -27.92 -16.52
C TYR A 171 -27.99 -27.69 -17.55
N LYS A 172 -27.63 -27.65 -18.82
CA LYS A 172 -28.59 -27.53 -19.92
C LYS A 172 -29.52 -28.76 -20.03
N VAL A 173 -28.95 -29.96 -19.95
CA VAL A 173 -29.72 -31.22 -19.94
C VAL A 173 -30.69 -31.29 -18.74
N ILE A 174 -30.27 -30.80 -17.56
CA ILE A 174 -31.13 -30.74 -16.36
C ILE A 174 -32.28 -29.73 -16.53
N GLN A 175 -32.03 -28.59 -17.15
CA GLN A 175 -33.08 -27.61 -17.45
C GLN A 175 -34.08 -28.15 -18.49
N ASP A 176 -33.60 -28.71 -19.59
CA ASP A 176 -34.45 -29.26 -20.65
C ASP A 176 -35.32 -30.45 -20.17
N SER A 177 -34.87 -31.15 -19.11
CA SER A 177 -35.63 -32.25 -18.47
C SER A 177 -36.69 -31.79 -17.45
N LYS A 178 -36.74 -30.51 -17.09
CA LYS A 178 -37.75 -29.94 -16.20
C LYS A 178 -38.97 -29.37 -16.95
N ASP A 179 -38.87 -29.22 -18.25
CA ASP A 179 -39.91 -28.66 -19.10
C ASP A 179 -40.72 -29.74 -19.84
N VAL A 180 -40.70 -31.03 -19.37
CA VAL A 180 -41.49 -32.15 -19.88
C VAL A 180 -42.58 -32.55 -18.90
#